data_6f5f2ccf6e778744ad283739f96b314b
#
_entry.id   6f5f2ccf6e778744ad283739f96b314b
#
_cell.length_a   1.000
_cell.length_b   1.000
_cell.length_c   1.000
_cell.angle_alpha   90.00
_cell.angle_beta   90.00
_cell.angle_gamma   90.00
#
_symmetry.space_group_name_H-M   'P 1'
#
loop_
_entity.id
_entity.type
_entity.pdbx_description
1 polymer ?
#
loop_
_entity_poly.entity_id
_entity_poly.type
_entity_poly.pdbx_seq_one_letter_code
_entity_poly.pdbx_strand_id
1 'polypeptide(L)'
;WVSRRRDLGGLIFIDLRDREGIMQLVINPENVTKEVMEKAESLRNEYVIEVTGKVEARQQANDKIKTGKVELHVESLTVLNVAKTPPFEIKNEIEANDDTRLRYRYLDLRRPQMLANLKLRAKVTHAIRNYLDDLEFIDVETPFLTKSTPEGARDYLVPSRMDKGHFYAPVSYT
;
A
#
# COMPACT_ATOMS: atom_id res chain seq x y z
N TRP A 1 -3.68 9.22 0.28
CA TRP A 1 -3.86 8.99 -1.16
C TRP A 1 -5.31 9.16 -1.58
N VAL A 2 -5.56 9.87 -2.70
CA VAL A 2 -6.88 9.98 -3.34
C VAL A 2 -7.25 8.62 -3.93
N SER A 3 -8.23 7.95 -3.35
CA SER A 3 -8.73 6.66 -3.87
C SER A 3 -9.79 6.87 -4.96
N ARG A 4 -10.66 7.84 -4.77
CA ARG A 4 -11.72 8.17 -5.71
C ARG A 4 -12.15 9.61 -5.56
N ARG A 5 -12.45 10.29 -6.68
CA ARG A 5 -13.07 11.61 -6.73
C ARG A 5 -14.43 11.53 -7.44
N ARG A 6 -15.43 12.21 -6.92
CA ARG A 6 -16.76 12.35 -7.49
C ARG A 6 -17.17 13.81 -7.44
N ASP A 7 -17.77 14.29 -8.48
CA ASP A 7 -18.36 15.61 -8.58
C ASP A 7 -19.88 15.47 -8.73
N LEU A 8 -20.62 16.06 -7.85
CA LEU A 8 -22.07 16.00 -7.79
C LEU A 8 -22.64 17.43 -7.77
N GLY A 9 -22.71 18.04 -8.94
CA GLY A 9 -23.27 19.39 -9.08
C GLY A 9 -22.42 20.48 -8.43
N GLY A 10 -21.10 20.37 -8.51
CA GLY A 10 -20.15 21.31 -7.93
C GLY A 10 -19.70 20.96 -6.51
N LEU A 11 -20.38 20.04 -5.83
CA LEU A 11 -19.93 19.48 -4.55
C LEU A 11 -18.97 18.33 -4.83
N ILE A 12 -17.72 18.46 -4.41
CA ILE A 12 -16.71 17.42 -4.64
C ILE A 12 -16.57 16.50 -3.43
N PHE A 13 -16.68 15.21 -3.70
CA PHE A 13 -16.44 14.15 -2.72
C PHE A 13 -15.14 13.42 -3.07
N ILE A 14 -14.29 13.20 -2.06
CA ILE A 14 -13.04 12.47 -2.21
C ILE A 14 -12.98 11.37 -1.15
N ASP A 15 -12.73 10.15 -1.59
CA ASP A 15 -12.39 9.06 -0.70
C ASP A 15 -10.87 9.10 -0.48
N LEU A 16 -10.43 9.64 0.66
CA LEU A 16 -9.03 9.69 1.06
C LEU A 16 -8.66 8.41 1.79
N ARG A 17 -7.68 7.68 1.26
CA ARG A 17 -7.19 6.43 1.82
C ARG A 17 -5.84 6.61 2.49
N ASP A 18 -5.70 6.06 3.68
CA ASP A 18 -4.44 5.89 4.38
C ASP A 18 -4.25 4.43 4.83
N ARG A 19 -3.34 4.18 5.77
CA ARG A 19 -3.07 2.84 6.32
C ARG A 19 -4.19 2.34 7.24
N GLU A 20 -5.01 3.25 7.80
CA GLU A 20 -6.07 2.94 8.76
C GLU A 20 -7.41 2.68 8.05
N GLY A 21 -7.58 3.24 6.85
CA GLY A 21 -8.80 3.05 6.08
C GLY A 21 -9.09 4.16 5.09
N ILE A 22 -10.36 4.50 4.98
CA ILE A 22 -10.88 5.50 4.05
C ILE A 22 -11.67 6.54 4.84
N MET A 23 -11.39 7.82 4.61
CA MET A 23 -12.20 8.95 5.08
C MET A 23 -12.82 9.65 3.88
N GLN A 24 -14.13 9.89 3.91
CA GLN A 24 -14.77 10.75 2.93
C GLN A 24 -14.50 12.22 3.26
N LEU A 25 -14.02 12.94 2.27
CA LEU A 25 -13.89 14.39 2.29
C LEU A 25 -15.04 15.00 1.52
N VAL A 26 -15.54 16.13 1.99
CA VAL A 26 -16.56 16.95 1.34
C VAL A 26 -15.96 18.33 1.10
N ILE A 27 -15.94 18.77 -0.16
CA ILE A 27 -15.50 20.10 -0.55
C ILE A 27 -16.71 20.82 -1.13
N ASN A 28 -17.21 21.79 -0.34
CA ASN A 28 -18.33 22.63 -0.74
C ASN A 28 -17.80 24.00 -1.21
N PRO A 29 -18.08 24.44 -2.44
CA PRO A 29 -17.62 25.72 -2.97
C PRO A 29 -18.04 26.93 -2.13
N GLU A 30 -19.13 26.82 -1.37
CA GLU A 30 -19.57 27.88 -0.47
C GLU A 30 -18.69 28.06 0.78
N ASN A 31 -17.96 26.99 1.17
CA ASN A 31 -17.21 26.94 2.42
C ASN A 31 -15.69 26.97 2.21
N VAL A 32 -15.21 26.92 0.97
CA VAL A 32 -13.78 26.91 0.64
C VAL A 32 -13.41 28.06 -0.29
N THR A 33 -12.13 28.39 -0.32
CA THR A 33 -11.62 29.38 -1.28
C THR A 33 -11.61 28.82 -2.72
N LYS A 34 -11.65 29.70 -3.69
CA LYS A 34 -11.56 29.33 -5.11
C LYS A 34 -10.31 28.49 -5.41
N GLU A 35 -9.19 28.81 -4.77
CA GLU A 35 -7.93 28.06 -4.89
C GLU A 35 -8.06 26.60 -4.42
N VAL A 36 -8.72 26.36 -3.28
CA VAL A 36 -8.99 25.01 -2.77
C VAL A 36 -9.89 24.24 -3.72
N MET A 37 -10.89 24.90 -4.30
CA MET A 37 -11.80 24.29 -5.28
C MET A 37 -11.07 23.87 -6.55
N GLU A 38 -10.25 24.76 -7.13
CA GLU A 38 -9.43 24.47 -8.33
C GLU A 38 -8.47 23.30 -8.08
N LYS A 39 -7.83 23.26 -6.90
CA LYS A 39 -7.00 22.12 -6.49
C LYS A 39 -7.83 20.82 -6.43
N ALA A 40 -9.01 20.86 -5.81
CA ALA A 40 -9.88 19.69 -5.68
C ALA A 40 -10.36 19.16 -7.04
N GLU A 41 -10.67 20.06 -7.99
CA GLU A 41 -11.03 19.71 -9.37
C GLU A 41 -9.88 19.03 -10.13
N SER A 42 -8.64 19.43 -9.86
CA SER A 42 -7.44 18.91 -10.51
C SER A 42 -7.00 17.54 -10.00
N LEU A 43 -7.51 17.08 -8.85
CA LEU A 43 -7.09 15.82 -8.23
C LEU A 43 -7.38 14.61 -9.12
N ARG A 44 -6.42 13.67 -9.10
CA ARG A 44 -6.52 12.36 -9.75
C ARG A 44 -6.24 11.26 -8.73
N ASN A 45 -6.60 10.05 -9.09
CA ASN A 45 -6.34 8.87 -8.26
C ASN A 45 -4.86 8.76 -7.92
N GLU A 46 -4.59 8.33 -6.69
CA GLU A 46 -3.26 8.14 -6.09
C GLU A 46 -2.46 9.43 -5.86
N TYR A 47 -3.01 10.63 -6.10
CA TYR A 47 -2.40 11.87 -5.61
C TYR A 47 -2.29 11.82 -4.09
N VAL A 48 -1.20 12.35 -3.55
CA VAL A 48 -1.00 12.48 -2.11
C VAL A 48 -1.40 13.88 -1.70
N ILE A 49 -2.35 13.97 -0.79
CA ILE A 49 -2.87 15.24 -0.31
C ILE A 49 -2.85 15.31 1.22
N GLU A 50 -2.74 16.52 1.71
CA GLU A 50 -2.98 16.88 3.10
C GLU A 50 -4.22 17.76 3.15
N VAL A 51 -5.10 17.49 4.10
CA VAL A 51 -6.34 18.23 4.28
C VAL A 51 -6.56 18.58 5.74
N THR A 52 -7.10 19.76 5.98
CA THR A 52 -7.61 20.19 7.27
C THR A 52 -9.07 20.56 7.14
N GLY A 53 -9.85 20.29 8.17
CA GLY A 53 -11.28 20.60 8.15
C GLY A 53 -12.00 20.07 9.37
N LYS A 54 -13.32 20.16 9.34
CA LYS A 54 -14.21 19.81 10.43
C LYS A 54 -14.84 18.43 10.19
N VAL A 55 -14.77 17.57 11.18
CA VAL A 55 -15.44 16.27 11.14
C VAL A 55 -16.90 16.45 11.51
N GLU A 56 -17.79 15.98 10.66
CA GLU A 56 -19.24 16.05 10.85
C GLU A 56 -19.90 14.68 10.63
N ALA A 57 -21.10 14.51 11.14
CA ALA A 57 -21.88 13.29 10.90
C ALA A 57 -22.38 13.27 9.45
N ARG A 58 -22.26 12.13 8.79
CA ARG A 58 -22.81 11.95 7.44
C ARG A 58 -24.34 11.94 7.47
N GLN A 59 -24.95 12.55 6.47
CA GLN A 59 -26.40 12.47 6.28
C GLN A 59 -26.88 11.04 6.05
N GLN A 60 -26.08 10.24 5.30
CA GLN A 60 -26.32 8.81 5.08
C GLN A 60 -25.08 8.03 5.50
N ALA A 61 -25.23 7.23 6.56
CA ALA A 61 -24.15 6.35 7.01
C ALA A 61 -23.79 5.30 5.93
N ASN A 62 -22.51 4.97 5.83
CA ASN A 62 -22.00 3.91 4.96
C ASN A 62 -21.33 2.82 5.80
N ASP A 63 -22.05 1.77 6.10
CA ASP A 63 -21.57 0.67 6.94
C ASP A 63 -20.46 -0.18 6.29
N LYS A 64 -20.14 0.07 5.00
CA LYS A 64 -19.06 -0.64 4.30
C LYS A 64 -17.65 -0.17 4.68
N ILE A 65 -17.53 0.99 5.31
CA ILE A 65 -16.27 1.56 5.76
C ILE A 65 -16.33 1.92 7.25
N LYS A 66 -15.20 1.76 7.96
CA LYS A 66 -15.14 2.00 9.41
C LYS A 66 -15.52 3.43 9.80
N THR A 67 -15.18 4.40 8.99
CA THR A 67 -15.44 5.83 9.17
C THR A 67 -16.79 6.28 8.58
N GLY A 68 -17.61 5.34 8.15
CA GLY A 68 -18.79 5.63 7.31
C GLY A 68 -19.91 6.42 7.99
N LYS A 69 -19.83 6.68 9.30
CA LYS A 69 -20.77 7.53 10.04
C LYS A 69 -20.38 9.00 10.04
N VAL A 70 -19.15 9.31 9.66
CA VAL A 70 -18.59 10.67 9.68
C VAL A 70 -17.95 11.01 8.33
N GLU A 71 -17.81 12.31 8.07
CA GLU A 71 -17.10 12.85 6.93
C GLU A 71 -16.33 14.10 7.33
N LEU A 72 -15.28 14.46 6.57
CA LEU A 72 -14.49 15.65 6.80
C LEU A 72 -14.90 16.75 5.83
N HIS A 73 -15.46 17.81 6.32
CA HIS A 73 -15.70 19.05 5.57
C HIS A 73 -14.39 19.83 5.48
N VAL A 74 -13.85 19.93 4.26
CA VAL A 74 -12.52 20.47 4.00
C VAL A 74 -12.52 21.99 4.11
N GLU A 75 -11.56 22.54 4.85
CA GLU A 75 -11.26 23.96 4.95
C GLU A 75 -10.00 24.32 4.16
N SER A 76 -8.99 23.44 4.20
CA SER A 76 -7.76 23.63 3.42
C SER A 76 -7.30 22.34 2.77
N LEU A 77 -6.65 22.45 1.61
CA LEU A 77 -6.15 21.34 0.82
C LEU A 77 -4.78 21.69 0.21
N THR A 78 -3.82 20.80 0.47
CA THR A 78 -2.47 20.87 -0.11
C THR A 78 -2.18 19.60 -0.89
N VAL A 79 -1.71 19.73 -2.12
CA VAL A 79 -1.22 18.59 -2.90
C VAL A 79 0.24 18.39 -2.57
N LEU A 80 0.55 17.31 -1.84
CA LEU A 80 1.92 16.97 -1.44
C LEU A 80 2.68 16.31 -2.59
N ASN A 81 2.00 15.48 -3.38
CA ASN A 81 2.61 14.85 -4.54
C ASN A 81 1.55 14.44 -5.57
N VAL A 82 1.92 14.55 -6.83
CA VAL A 82 1.11 14.06 -7.95
C VAL A 82 1.52 12.63 -8.31
N ALA A 83 0.61 11.89 -8.93
CA ALA A 83 0.87 10.53 -9.40
C ALA A 83 0.52 10.40 -10.87
N LYS A 84 1.28 9.56 -11.58
CA LYS A 84 0.87 9.07 -12.89
C LYS A 84 -0.31 8.11 -12.72
N THR A 85 -1.15 8.00 -13.75
CA THR A 85 -2.25 7.03 -13.73
C THR A 85 -1.71 5.62 -13.52
N PRO A 86 -2.14 4.92 -12.45
CA PRO A 86 -1.71 3.54 -12.21
C PRO A 86 -2.16 2.60 -13.33
N PRO A 87 -1.40 1.55 -13.63
CA PRO A 87 -1.78 0.55 -14.65
C PRO A 87 -3.02 -0.28 -14.26
N PHE A 88 -3.36 -0.29 -12.97
CA PHE A 88 -4.59 -0.89 -12.42
C PHE A 88 -4.95 -0.21 -11.09
N GLU A 89 -6.20 -0.30 -10.70
CA GLU A 89 -6.68 0.24 -9.43
C GLU A 89 -6.21 -0.61 -8.23
N ILE A 90 -6.00 0.04 -7.07
CA ILE A 90 -5.61 -0.65 -5.83
C ILE A 90 -6.88 -1.16 -5.13
N LYS A 91 -7.48 -2.19 -5.69
CA LYS A 91 -8.66 -2.90 -5.16
C LYS A 91 -8.50 -4.42 -5.37
N ASN A 92 -9.34 -5.24 -4.74
CA ASN A 92 -9.21 -6.70 -4.87
C ASN A 92 -9.55 -7.19 -6.28
N GLU A 93 -10.64 -6.69 -6.83
CA GLU A 93 -11.11 -7.08 -8.16
C GLU A 93 -10.48 -6.19 -9.23
N ILE A 94 -9.53 -6.73 -9.97
CA ILE A 94 -8.83 -6.07 -11.07
C ILE A 94 -8.74 -6.99 -12.28
N GLU A 95 -8.77 -6.43 -13.47
CA GLU A 95 -8.61 -7.14 -14.74
C GLU A 95 -7.16 -7.27 -15.20
N ALA A 96 -6.20 -6.81 -14.38
CA ALA A 96 -4.78 -6.88 -14.72
C ALA A 96 -4.27 -8.33 -14.71
N ASN A 97 -3.57 -8.73 -15.75
CA ASN A 97 -2.89 -10.02 -15.85
C ASN A 97 -1.68 -10.10 -14.91
N ASP A 98 -1.14 -11.30 -14.73
CA ASP A 98 -0.04 -11.56 -13.82
C ASP A 98 1.25 -10.82 -14.22
N ASP A 99 1.55 -10.70 -15.50
CA ASP A 99 2.74 -9.96 -15.97
C ASP A 99 2.68 -8.48 -15.54
N THR A 100 1.53 -7.84 -15.71
CA THR A 100 1.32 -6.45 -15.26
C THR A 100 1.43 -6.34 -13.75
N ARG A 101 0.85 -7.28 -13.00
CA ARG A 101 0.91 -7.31 -11.53
C ARG A 101 2.33 -7.53 -11.01
N LEU A 102 3.10 -8.40 -11.66
CA LEU A 102 4.50 -8.66 -11.32
C LEU A 102 5.39 -7.47 -11.66
N ARG A 103 5.18 -6.84 -12.82
CA ARG A 103 5.92 -5.64 -13.23
C ARG A 103 5.70 -4.46 -12.29
N TYR A 104 4.47 -4.29 -11.79
CA TYR A 104 4.09 -3.23 -10.85
C TYR A 104 3.81 -3.80 -9.46
N ARG A 105 4.69 -4.71 -9.01
CA ARG A 105 4.51 -5.47 -7.77
C ARG A 105 4.25 -4.60 -6.55
N TYR A 106 4.90 -3.45 -6.46
CA TYR A 106 4.72 -2.48 -5.38
C TYR A 106 3.29 -1.93 -5.30
N LEU A 107 2.56 -1.83 -6.40
CA LEU A 107 1.13 -1.48 -6.43
C LEU A 107 0.26 -2.68 -6.07
N ASP A 108 0.55 -3.86 -6.63
CA ASP A 108 -0.20 -5.09 -6.37
C ASP A 108 -0.19 -5.45 -4.88
N LEU A 109 0.96 -5.29 -4.21
CA LEU A 109 1.08 -5.55 -2.75
C LEU A 109 0.27 -4.59 -1.87
N ARG A 110 -0.16 -3.44 -2.39
CA ARG A 110 -1.04 -2.49 -1.69
C ARG A 110 -2.51 -2.86 -1.77
N ARG A 111 -2.90 -3.81 -2.61
CA ARG A 111 -4.27 -4.32 -2.68
C ARG A 111 -4.67 -4.95 -1.34
N PRO A 112 -5.91 -4.75 -0.88
CA PRO A 112 -6.30 -5.18 0.47
C PRO A 112 -6.01 -6.65 0.77
N GLN A 113 -6.31 -7.55 -0.16
CA GLN A 113 -6.04 -8.99 -0.02
C GLN A 113 -4.53 -9.28 0.06
N MET A 114 -3.72 -8.69 -0.82
CA MET A 114 -2.28 -8.90 -0.84
C MET A 114 -1.62 -8.34 0.43
N LEU A 115 -2.06 -7.16 0.87
CA LEU A 115 -1.61 -6.56 2.12
C LEU A 115 -1.99 -7.44 3.33
N ALA A 116 -3.21 -8.00 3.33
CA ALA A 116 -3.65 -8.92 4.40
C ALA A 116 -2.76 -10.18 4.46
N ASN A 117 -2.41 -10.75 3.31
CA ASN A 117 -1.51 -11.91 3.23
C ASN A 117 -0.11 -11.57 3.77
N LEU A 118 0.44 -10.41 3.42
CA LEU A 118 1.74 -9.95 3.96
C LEU A 118 1.68 -9.76 5.48
N LYS A 119 0.62 -9.12 5.98
CA LYS A 119 0.41 -8.93 7.43
C LYS A 119 0.27 -10.27 8.15
N LEU A 120 -0.45 -11.23 7.57
CA LEU A 120 -0.58 -12.58 8.15
C LEU A 120 0.78 -13.28 8.19
N ARG A 121 1.52 -13.29 7.09
CA ARG A 121 2.86 -13.87 7.02
C ARG A 121 3.80 -13.27 8.08
N ALA A 122 3.82 -11.95 8.20
CA ALA A 122 4.64 -11.26 9.21
C ALA A 122 4.25 -11.67 10.63
N LYS A 123 2.94 -11.76 10.94
CA LYS A 123 2.44 -12.20 12.24
C LYS A 123 2.83 -13.65 12.56
N VAL A 124 2.71 -14.56 11.59
CA VAL A 124 3.08 -15.97 11.77
C VAL A 124 4.58 -16.08 12.05
N THR A 125 5.42 -15.43 11.24
CA THR A 125 6.87 -15.43 11.46
C THR A 125 7.24 -14.88 12.84
N HIS A 126 6.60 -13.78 13.25
CA HIS A 126 6.83 -13.18 14.57
C HIS A 126 6.39 -14.14 15.71
N ALA A 127 5.23 -14.76 15.57
CA ALA A 127 4.74 -15.71 16.57
C ALA A 127 5.66 -16.94 16.73
N ILE A 128 6.19 -17.47 15.60
CA ILE A 128 7.14 -18.59 15.63
C ILE A 128 8.44 -18.17 16.34
N ARG A 129 8.98 -17.00 16.00
CA ARG A 129 10.21 -16.49 16.62
C ARG A 129 10.03 -16.28 18.12
N ASN A 130 8.95 -15.64 18.55
CA ASN A 130 8.67 -15.44 19.96
C ASN A 130 8.51 -16.78 20.70
N TYR A 131 7.79 -17.74 20.10
CA TYR A 131 7.61 -19.05 20.71
C TYR A 131 8.94 -19.79 20.91
N LEU A 132 9.85 -19.72 19.95
CA LEU A 132 11.18 -20.34 20.05
C LEU A 132 12.07 -19.59 21.03
N ASP A 133 12.00 -18.25 21.06
CA ASP A 133 12.72 -17.40 22.00
C ASP A 133 12.31 -17.72 23.46
N ASP A 134 11.00 -17.86 23.71
CA ASP A 134 10.45 -18.27 25.01
C ASP A 134 10.94 -19.67 25.47
N LEU A 135 11.38 -20.51 24.51
CA LEU A 135 12.00 -21.83 24.76
C LEU A 135 13.54 -21.76 24.77
N GLU A 136 14.13 -20.60 24.84
CA GLU A 136 15.58 -20.35 24.87
C GLU A 136 16.34 -20.78 23.59
N PHE A 137 15.64 -20.87 22.43
CA PHE A 137 16.29 -21.01 21.12
C PHE A 137 16.81 -19.68 20.63
N ILE A 138 17.96 -19.69 19.96
CA ILE A 138 18.59 -18.50 19.41
C ILE A 138 18.29 -18.39 17.91
N ASP A 139 17.77 -17.24 17.46
CA ASP A 139 17.62 -16.92 16.02
C ASP A 139 18.99 -16.47 15.48
N VAL A 140 19.62 -17.29 14.66
CA VAL A 140 20.96 -17.03 14.11
C VAL A 140 20.86 -16.65 12.64
N GLU A 141 21.32 -15.45 12.30
CA GLU A 141 21.46 -15.03 10.90
C GLU A 141 22.64 -15.77 10.25
N THR A 142 22.36 -16.52 9.19
CA THR A 142 23.37 -17.20 8.38
C THR A 142 23.71 -16.41 7.13
N PRO A 143 24.92 -16.58 6.51
CA PRO A 143 25.24 -15.96 5.24
C PRO A 143 24.21 -16.33 4.17
N PHE A 144 23.76 -15.32 3.42
CA PHE A 144 22.79 -15.50 2.32
C PHE A 144 23.38 -16.27 1.12
N LEU A 145 24.65 -16.07 0.84
CA LEU A 145 25.38 -16.76 -0.23
C LEU A 145 26.38 -17.75 0.37
N THR A 146 26.34 -18.98 -0.10
CA THR A 146 27.28 -20.06 0.30
C THR A 146 27.88 -20.74 -0.92
N LYS A 147 28.90 -21.57 -0.72
CA LYS A 147 29.38 -22.48 -1.76
C LYS A 147 28.27 -23.50 -2.07
N SER A 148 28.08 -23.80 -3.36
CA SER A 148 27.16 -24.87 -3.76
C SER A 148 27.59 -26.20 -3.15
N THR A 149 26.61 -26.95 -2.62
CA THR A 149 26.83 -28.28 -2.05
C THR A 149 26.39 -29.36 -3.05
N PRO A 150 27.05 -30.54 -3.08
CA PRO A 150 26.68 -31.63 -4.01
C PRO A 150 25.27 -32.18 -3.78
N GLU A 151 24.71 -31.95 -2.59
CA GLU A 151 23.42 -32.50 -2.13
C GLU A 151 22.24 -31.57 -2.45
N GLY A 152 22.50 -30.37 -2.99
CA GLY A 152 21.48 -29.37 -3.31
C GLY A 152 20.72 -29.72 -4.59
N ALA A 153 19.45 -29.28 -4.62
CA ALA A 153 18.71 -29.19 -5.87
C ALA A 153 19.47 -28.25 -6.86
N ARG A 154 19.01 -28.15 -8.11
CA ARG A 154 19.64 -27.25 -9.12
C ARG A 154 19.69 -25.81 -8.60
N ASP A 155 20.88 -25.39 -8.14
CA ASP A 155 21.12 -24.07 -7.60
C ASP A 155 21.23 -23.01 -8.71
N TYR A 156 20.76 -21.80 -8.41
CA TYR A 156 21.11 -20.63 -9.21
C TYR A 156 22.51 -20.17 -8.80
N LEU A 157 23.47 -20.33 -9.70
CA LEU A 157 24.85 -19.91 -9.42
C LEU A 157 25.03 -18.42 -9.73
N VAL A 158 25.50 -17.68 -8.74
CA VAL A 158 25.83 -16.26 -8.83
C VAL A 158 27.33 -16.08 -8.97
N PRO A 159 27.86 -15.55 -10.10
CA PRO A 159 29.28 -15.32 -10.27
C PRO A 159 29.78 -14.21 -9.36
N SER A 160 30.91 -14.41 -8.68
CA SER A 160 31.56 -13.40 -7.88
C SER A 160 32.29 -12.38 -8.77
N ARG A 161 32.06 -11.08 -8.54
CA ARG A 161 32.87 -10.01 -9.16
C ARG A 161 34.18 -9.74 -8.40
N MET A 162 34.21 -10.01 -7.11
CA MET A 162 35.36 -9.80 -6.25
C MET A 162 36.37 -10.95 -6.37
N ASP A 163 35.86 -12.16 -6.53
CA ASP A 163 36.66 -13.40 -6.59
C ASP A 163 36.35 -14.11 -7.92
N LYS A 164 37.11 -13.74 -8.95
CA LYS A 164 36.89 -14.20 -10.33
C LYS A 164 37.06 -15.72 -10.43
N GLY A 165 36.09 -16.39 -11.06
CA GLY A 165 36.08 -17.83 -11.23
C GLY A 165 35.37 -18.60 -10.12
N HIS A 166 34.94 -17.92 -9.06
CA HIS A 166 34.12 -18.51 -8.00
C HIS A 166 32.64 -18.20 -8.16
N PHE A 167 31.80 -19.18 -7.80
CA PHE A 167 30.34 -19.10 -7.86
C PHE A 167 29.77 -19.41 -6.48
N TYR A 168 28.71 -18.71 -6.17
CA TYR A 168 27.96 -18.88 -4.92
C TYR A 168 26.51 -19.21 -5.24
N ALA A 169 25.86 -19.96 -4.36
CA ALA A 169 24.44 -20.25 -4.43
C ALA A 169 23.71 -19.51 -3.29
N PRO A 170 22.52 -18.96 -3.53
CA PRO A 170 21.64 -18.51 -2.43
C PRO A 170 21.28 -19.71 -1.57
N VAL A 171 21.35 -19.52 -0.25
CA VAL A 171 20.92 -20.56 0.69
C VAL A 171 19.39 -20.66 0.62
N SER A 172 18.89 -21.83 0.23
CA SER A 172 17.48 -22.18 0.28
C SER A 172 17.32 -23.28 1.32
N TYR A 173 16.81 -22.90 2.48
CA TYR A 173 16.28 -23.89 3.42
C TYR A 173 14.80 -24.10 3.09
N THR A 174 14.47 -25.21 2.51
CA THR A 174 13.10 -25.70 2.39
C THR A 174 12.73 -26.52 3.60
#